data_fcf7846709ea908e4b00e38105502712
#
_entry.id   fcf7846709ea908e4b00e38105502712
#
_cell.length_a   1.000
_cell.length_b   1.000
_cell.length_c   1.000
_cell.angle_alpha   90.00
_cell.angle_beta   90.00
_cell.angle_gamma   90.00
#
_symmetry.space_group_name_H-M   'P 1'
#
loop_
_entity.id
_entity.type
_entity.pdbx_description
1 polymer ?
#
loop_
_entity_poly.entity_id
_entity_poly.type
_entity_poly.pdbx_seq_one_letter_code
_entity_poly.pdbx_strand_id
1 'polypeptide(L)'
;MTFEKMRRYPSGLSCILLQGLLAGPSIVPRGDHACWQAGSGKDVRRGCSRKKALLSDDQAVGGQAVIEGVMMRSPHRIVTAVRKPDQTVITKNDPYIALSKRHKLLNIPVLRGALSFFEMLVIGLKALNFSADIALEESQRAEKGADWQRSSGERIKDGLILVGTLALALGLALSVFFALPLFLTEVIGLSKGALSFNLIAGTIRASLFLAYLWGISRWKEIKRILEYHGAEHKSIYALESGEELTVEAVRKHSTHHPRCGTSFLLIVVILAIVLFAVADTVVEMQIGHRPTLAQRFITHFSLLPLLGGISYELLKLSGKKRDNRYVRWLVAPGLWLQRITTQEPDDAQLEVAIVALKSALGKE
;
A
#
# COMPACT_ATOMS: atom_id res chain seq x y z
N MET A 1 11.25 28.17 -17.69
CA MET A 1 10.37 27.45 -16.76
C MET A 1 11.03 27.47 -15.39
N THR A 2 10.60 28.36 -14.50
CA THR A 2 11.26 28.63 -13.22
C THR A 2 10.93 27.55 -12.19
N PHE A 3 11.92 27.17 -11.42
CA PHE A 3 11.89 26.14 -10.36
C PHE A 3 10.73 26.28 -9.36
N GLU A 4 10.12 27.42 -9.27
CA GLU A 4 9.02 27.74 -8.34
C GLU A 4 7.66 27.17 -8.74
N LYS A 5 7.45 26.90 -10.05
CA LYS A 5 6.19 26.28 -10.56
C LYS A 5 6.18 24.75 -10.48
N MET A 6 7.36 24.11 -10.38
CA MET A 6 7.46 22.67 -10.10
C MET A 6 7.07 22.30 -8.65
N ARG A 7 6.89 23.26 -7.76
CA ARG A 7 6.52 23.05 -6.35
C ARG A 7 5.07 22.60 -6.13
N ARG A 8 4.20 22.68 -7.11
CA ARG A 8 2.78 22.30 -6.90
C ARG A 8 2.47 20.82 -7.02
N TYR A 9 3.32 20.05 -7.71
CA TYR A 9 3.13 18.60 -7.85
C TYR A 9 4.49 17.92 -7.71
N PRO A 10 4.66 16.99 -6.76
CA PRO A 10 5.91 16.24 -6.63
C PRO A 10 6.12 15.47 -7.92
N SER A 11 7.36 15.39 -8.37
CA SER A 11 7.75 14.41 -9.35
C SER A 11 7.18 13.06 -8.86
N GLY A 12 6.30 12.43 -9.61
CA GLY A 12 5.50 11.26 -9.21
C GLY A 12 6.29 10.06 -8.65
N LEU A 13 7.60 10.17 -8.59
CA LEU A 13 8.57 9.17 -8.22
C LEU A 13 8.52 8.74 -6.74
N SER A 14 8.59 9.69 -5.82
CA SER A 14 8.54 9.38 -4.39
C SER A 14 7.18 8.79 -4.01
N CYS A 15 6.14 9.22 -4.73
CA CYS A 15 4.78 8.73 -4.56
C CYS A 15 4.59 7.31 -5.11
N ILE A 16 5.18 7.01 -6.28
CA ILE A 16 5.08 5.70 -6.95
C ILE A 16 5.73 4.60 -6.09
N LEU A 17 6.92 4.86 -5.56
CA LEU A 17 7.61 3.87 -4.72
C LEU A 17 6.89 3.62 -3.40
N LEU A 18 6.34 4.67 -2.79
CA LEU A 18 5.62 4.53 -1.52
C LEU A 18 4.30 3.79 -1.69
N GLN A 19 3.56 4.09 -2.74
CA GLN A 19 2.20 3.56 -2.95
C GLN A 19 2.16 2.18 -3.59
N GLY A 20 3.09 1.85 -4.46
CA GLY A 20 3.24 0.49 -4.96
C GLY A 20 3.55 -0.51 -3.84
N LEU A 21 4.23 -0.06 -2.79
CA LEU A 21 4.51 -0.84 -1.59
C LEU A 21 3.35 -0.81 -0.57
N LEU A 22 2.47 0.21 -0.62
CA LEU A 22 1.34 0.36 0.31
C LEU A 22 0.06 -0.34 -0.15
N ALA A 23 -0.04 -0.72 -1.43
CA ALA A 23 -1.17 -1.48 -1.97
C ALA A 23 -1.15 -2.92 -1.46
N GLY A 24 -1.68 -3.16 -0.27
CA GLY A 24 -1.83 -4.50 0.30
C GLY A 24 -3.04 -5.25 -0.27
N PRO A 25 -2.99 -6.59 -0.24
CA PRO A 25 -4.12 -7.40 -0.65
C PRO A 25 -5.31 -7.23 0.30
N SER A 26 -6.50 -7.03 -0.26
CA SER A 26 -7.75 -7.00 0.52
C SER A 26 -8.02 -8.35 1.17
N ILE A 27 -8.03 -8.39 2.48
CA ILE A 27 -8.32 -9.60 3.25
C ILE A 27 -9.64 -9.40 3.98
N VAL A 28 -10.58 -10.30 3.78
CA VAL A 28 -11.89 -10.30 4.42
C VAL A 28 -11.79 -10.72 5.88
N PRO A 29 -12.31 -9.98 6.85
CA PRO A 29 -12.48 -10.45 8.21
C PRO A 29 -13.91 -10.86 8.50
N ARG A 30 -14.07 -11.91 9.25
CA ARG A 30 -15.28 -12.16 10.05
C ARG A 30 -15.22 -11.28 11.30
N GLY A 31 -16.30 -10.52 11.51
CA GLY A 31 -16.40 -9.50 12.53
C GLY A 31 -16.20 -9.94 13.97
N ASP A 32 -15.83 -9.03 14.79
CA ASP A 32 -16.24 -8.84 16.20
C ASP A 32 -15.45 -7.68 16.83
N HIS A 33 -15.86 -6.44 16.67
CA HIS A 33 -15.40 -5.34 17.53
C HIS A 33 -16.35 -4.13 17.51
N ALA A 34 -17.55 -4.31 18.03
CA ALA A 34 -18.46 -3.17 18.31
C ALA A 34 -19.09 -3.22 19.73
N CYS A 35 -18.49 -3.95 20.68
CA CYS A 35 -19.12 -4.18 21.99
C CYS A 35 -18.24 -3.81 23.20
N TRP A 36 -17.45 -2.73 23.14
CA TRP A 36 -16.63 -2.32 24.29
C TRP A 36 -16.96 -0.96 24.89
N GLN A 37 -18.09 -0.36 24.57
CA GLN A 37 -18.56 0.84 25.28
C GLN A 37 -20.07 0.81 25.44
N ALA A 38 -20.57 0.10 26.45
CA ALA A 38 -21.77 0.45 27.22
C ALA A 38 -22.12 -0.64 28.25
N GLY A 39 -22.13 -0.30 29.51
CA GLY A 39 -23.03 -0.72 30.59
C GLY A 39 -23.22 -2.22 30.89
N SER A 40 -23.01 -2.57 32.13
CA SER A 40 -23.35 -3.86 32.75
C SER A 40 -24.86 -4.10 32.74
N GLY A 41 -25.34 -5.09 31.93
CA GLY A 41 -26.74 -5.52 31.99
C GLY A 41 -27.03 -6.72 31.08
N LYS A 42 -27.81 -7.68 31.54
CA LYS A 42 -28.17 -8.94 30.84
C LYS A 42 -28.93 -8.76 29.52
N ASP A 43 -29.45 -7.57 29.25
CA ASP A 43 -30.23 -7.28 28.02
C ASP A 43 -29.39 -6.88 26.81
N VAL A 44 -28.10 -6.55 27.01
CA VAL A 44 -27.19 -6.16 25.93
C VAL A 44 -26.82 -7.34 25.00
N ARG A 45 -26.93 -8.58 25.48
CA ARG A 45 -26.58 -9.78 24.69
C ARG A 45 -27.53 -10.08 23.53
N ARG A 46 -28.77 -9.62 23.57
CA ARG A 46 -29.76 -9.85 22.49
C ARG A 46 -29.64 -8.84 21.34
N GLY A 47 -29.14 -7.66 21.62
CA GLY A 47 -28.94 -6.60 20.60
C GLY A 47 -27.66 -6.78 19.77
N CYS A 48 -26.62 -7.35 20.37
CA CYS A 48 -25.31 -7.51 19.73
C CYS A 48 -25.28 -8.68 18.69
N SER A 49 -26.16 -9.67 18.85
CA SER A 49 -26.23 -10.84 17.96
C SER A 49 -26.78 -10.53 16.55
N ARG A 50 -27.48 -9.41 16.37
CA ARG A 50 -28.17 -9.08 15.09
C ARG A 50 -27.31 -8.29 14.09
N LYS A 51 -26.17 -7.69 14.51
CA LYS A 51 -25.29 -6.93 13.61
C LYS A 51 -24.13 -7.75 13.02
N LYS A 52 -24.06 -9.06 13.31
CA LYS A 52 -22.93 -9.94 13.02
C LYS A 52 -22.88 -10.53 11.59
N ALA A 53 -23.77 -10.14 10.69
CA ALA A 53 -24.00 -10.86 9.43
C ALA A 53 -23.98 -9.97 8.17
N LEU A 54 -23.12 -8.97 8.05
CA LEU A 54 -23.31 -8.01 6.96
C LEU A 54 -22.17 -7.82 5.95
N LEU A 55 -21.07 -8.54 6.02
CA LEU A 55 -20.12 -8.55 4.91
C LEU A 55 -19.90 -9.98 4.43
N SER A 56 -20.56 -10.34 3.32
CA SER A 56 -20.24 -11.53 2.54
C SER A 56 -18.83 -11.37 1.92
N ASP A 57 -18.20 -12.49 1.53
CA ASP A 57 -16.92 -12.48 0.79
C ASP A 57 -16.97 -11.57 -0.47
N ASP A 58 -18.18 -11.29 -0.99
CA ASP A 58 -18.46 -10.40 -2.12
C ASP A 58 -18.37 -8.89 -1.77
N GLN A 59 -18.22 -8.52 -0.51
CA GLN A 59 -18.12 -7.12 -0.07
C GLN A 59 -16.73 -6.75 0.46
N ALA A 60 -15.73 -7.58 0.21
CA ALA A 60 -14.35 -7.27 0.56
C ALA A 60 -13.83 -6.12 -0.29
N VAL A 61 -13.71 -4.95 0.31
CA VAL A 61 -13.14 -3.76 -0.32
C VAL A 61 -11.77 -3.46 0.27
N GLY A 62 -10.86 -3.00 -0.54
CA GLY A 62 -9.59 -2.40 -0.16
C GLY A 62 -9.29 -1.26 -1.13
N GLY A 63 -8.37 -0.39 -0.77
CA GLY A 63 -8.08 0.76 -1.59
C GLY A 63 -6.62 1.18 -1.58
N GLN A 64 -6.40 2.33 -2.17
CA GLN A 64 -5.11 3.01 -2.24
C GLN A 64 -5.36 4.49 -2.45
N ALA A 65 -4.67 5.35 -1.71
CA ALA A 65 -4.65 6.78 -1.99
C ALA A 65 -3.93 7.06 -3.32
N VAL A 66 -4.41 8.05 -4.05
CA VAL A 66 -3.80 8.59 -5.26
C VAL A 66 -3.73 10.11 -5.15
N ILE A 67 -3.18 10.79 -6.16
CA ILE A 67 -3.12 12.26 -6.17
C ILE A 67 -4.54 12.82 -6.21
N GLU A 68 -4.89 13.64 -5.21
CA GLU A 68 -6.22 14.23 -5.03
C GLU A 68 -7.38 13.22 -5.08
N GLY A 69 -7.13 11.98 -4.62
CA GLY A 69 -8.16 10.95 -4.74
C GLY A 69 -7.87 9.63 -4.05
N VAL A 70 -8.81 8.71 -4.26
CA VAL A 70 -8.76 7.35 -3.73
C VAL A 70 -9.15 6.35 -4.82
N MET A 71 -8.39 5.28 -4.94
CA MET A 71 -8.77 4.08 -5.68
C MET A 71 -9.38 3.09 -4.70
N MET A 72 -10.57 2.59 -4.98
CA MET A 72 -11.24 1.50 -4.26
C MET A 72 -11.37 0.27 -5.14
N ARG A 73 -11.07 -0.90 -4.59
CA ARG A 73 -11.20 -2.18 -5.28
C ARG A 73 -12.19 -3.08 -4.55
N SER A 74 -13.21 -3.51 -5.26
CA SER A 74 -14.12 -4.59 -4.87
C SER A 74 -13.74 -5.91 -5.60
N PRO A 75 -14.42 -7.03 -5.34
CA PRO A 75 -14.18 -8.29 -6.06
C PRO A 75 -14.41 -8.22 -7.57
N HIS A 76 -15.17 -7.25 -8.05
CA HIS A 76 -15.62 -7.16 -9.45
C HIS A 76 -15.24 -5.85 -10.14
N ARG A 77 -14.84 -4.82 -9.41
CA ARG A 77 -14.59 -3.48 -9.95
C ARG A 77 -13.41 -2.81 -9.25
N ILE A 78 -12.71 -1.97 -10.02
CA ILE A 78 -11.75 -1.00 -9.50
C ILE A 78 -12.28 0.37 -9.88
N VAL A 79 -12.45 1.23 -8.89
CA VAL A 79 -12.92 2.61 -9.07
C VAL A 79 -11.87 3.55 -8.55
N THR A 80 -11.44 4.49 -9.39
CA THR A 80 -10.56 5.59 -8.99
C THR A 80 -11.36 6.88 -9.03
N ALA A 81 -11.55 7.52 -7.88
CA ALA A 81 -12.18 8.83 -7.77
C ALA A 81 -11.11 9.89 -7.49
N VAL A 82 -11.15 10.98 -8.22
CA VAL A 82 -10.19 12.09 -8.13
C VAL A 82 -10.95 13.41 -8.11
N ARG A 83 -10.57 14.32 -7.20
CA ARG A 83 -11.10 15.69 -7.14
C ARG A 83 -10.28 16.60 -8.02
N LYS A 84 -10.94 17.32 -8.89
CA LYS A 84 -10.33 18.36 -9.72
C LYS A 84 -10.19 19.69 -8.96
N PRO A 85 -9.39 20.64 -9.48
CA PRO A 85 -9.29 21.97 -8.91
C PRO A 85 -10.62 22.75 -8.89
N ASP A 86 -11.54 22.47 -9.81
CA ASP A 86 -12.90 23.03 -9.86
C ASP A 86 -13.85 22.39 -8.82
N GLN A 87 -13.32 21.55 -7.91
CA GLN A 87 -14.03 20.80 -6.89
C GLN A 87 -14.93 19.66 -7.40
N THR A 88 -15.04 19.43 -8.69
CA THR A 88 -15.77 18.28 -9.23
C THR A 88 -15.02 16.97 -8.95
N VAL A 89 -15.75 15.90 -8.63
CA VAL A 89 -15.20 14.57 -8.44
C VAL A 89 -15.46 13.74 -9.70
N ILE A 90 -14.40 13.25 -10.31
CA ILE A 90 -14.50 12.36 -11.47
C ILE A 90 -14.15 10.94 -11.05
N THR A 91 -14.85 9.97 -11.63
CA THR A 91 -14.63 8.54 -11.34
C THR A 91 -14.25 7.80 -12.60
N LYS A 92 -13.29 6.88 -12.47
CA LYS A 92 -12.95 5.89 -13.49
C LYS A 92 -13.29 4.51 -12.98
N ASN A 93 -14.15 3.80 -13.71
CA ASN A 93 -14.59 2.45 -13.39
C ASN A 93 -13.95 1.44 -14.34
N ASP A 94 -13.17 0.52 -13.81
CA ASP A 94 -12.57 -0.58 -14.56
C ASP A 94 -13.11 -1.94 -14.03
N PRO A 95 -13.57 -2.86 -14.92
CA PRO A 95 -13.95 -4.20 -14.49
C PRO A 95 -12.72 -4.96 -13.97
N TYR A 96 -12.90 -5.76 -12.93
CA TYR A 96 -11.81 -6.48 -12.29
C TYR A 96 -12.16 -7.92 -12.00
N ILE A 97 -11.24 -8.81 -12.34
CA ILE A 97 -11.25 -10.22 -11.93
C ILE A 97 -9.81 -10.59 -11.57
N ALA A 98 -9.57 -11.01 -10.34
CA ALA A 98 -8.24 -11.39 -9.87
C ALA A 98 -7.64 -12.51 -10.72
N LEU A 99 -6.37 -12.39 -11.11
CA LEU A 99 -5.65 -13.39 -11.92
C LEU A 99 -5.68 -14.78 -11.31
N SER A 100 -5.58 -14.87 -9.98
CA SER A 100 -5.67 -16.13 -9.24
C SER A 100 -7.05 -16.81 -9.34
N LYS A 101 -8.13 -16.06 -9.59
CA LYS A 101 -9.48 -16.59 -9.85
C LYS A 101 -9.64 -17.01 -11.32
N ARG A 102 -8.93 -16.34 -12.23
CA ARG A 102 -9.01 -16.59 -13.67
C ARG A 102 -8.32 -17.90 -14.08
N HIS A 103 -7.22 -18.27 -13.39
CA HIS A 103 -6.43 -19.45 -13.70
C HIS A 103 -6.21 -20.30 -12.44
N LYS A 104 -6.85 -21.47 -12.36
CA LYS A 104 -6.77 -22.38 -11.20
C LYS A 104 -5.35 -22.80 -10.84
N LEU A 105 -4.46 -22.99 -11.83
CA LEU A 105 -3.06 -23.36 -11.66
C LEU A 105 -2.25 -22.28 -10.92
N LEU A 106 -2.66 -21.02 -11.00
CA LEU A 106 -2.00 -19.88 -10.32
C LEU A 106 -2.49 -19.71 -8.86
N ASN A 107 -3.44 -20.52 -8.42
CA ASN A 107 -3.99 -20.42 -7.05
C ASN A 107 -3.21 -21.28 -6.03
N ILE A 108 -1.96 -21.61 -6.31
CA ILE A 108 -1.06 -22.28 -5.37
C ILE A 108 -0.57 -21.28 -4.33
N PRO A 109 -0.56 -21.61 -3.02
CA PRO A 109 0.02 -20.76 -1.98
C PRO A 109 1.41 -20.26 -2.37
N VAL A 110 1.78 -19.07 -1.92
CA VAL A 110 3.02 -18.36 -2.28
C VAL A 110 3.00 -17.83 -3.72
N LEU A 111 2.76 -18.67 -4.76
CA LEU A 111 2.68 -18.23 -6.15
C LEU A 111 1.53 -17.23 -6.36
N ARG A 112 0.33 -17.55 -5.85
CA ARG A 112 -0.81 -16.60 -5.88
C ARG A 112 -0.49 -15.32 -5.12
N GLY A 113 0.30 -15.41 -4.04
CA GLY A 113 0.72 -14.26 -3.24
C GLY A 113 1.64 -13.34 -4.04
N ALA A 114 2.66 -13.89 -4.68
CA ALA A 114 3.55 -13.15 -5.56
C ALA A 114 2.78 -12.50 -6.72
N LEU A 115 1.92 -13.27 -7.39
CA LEU A 115 1.09 -12.76 -8.49
C LEU A 115 0.13 -11.66 -8.03
N SER A 116 -0.54 -11.84 -6.89
CA SER A 116 -1.44 -10.81 -6.34
C SER A 116 -0.68 -9.54 -5.97
N PHE A 117 0.55 -9.65 -5.48
CA PHE A 117 1.40 -8.50 -5.20
C PHE A 117 1.73 -7.72 -6.48
N PHE A 118 2.19 -8.40 -7.55
CA PHE A 118 2.47 -7.76 -8.83
C PHE A 118 1.21 -7.17 -9.48
N GLU A 119 0.09 -7.89 -9.41
CA GLU A 119 -1.20 -7.42 -9.92
C GLU A 119 -1.60 -6.11 -9.23
N MET A 120 -1.49 -6.04 -7.90
CA MET A 120 -1.80 -4.84 -7.13
C MET A 120 -0.85 -3.68 -7.42
N LEU A 121 0.42 -3.97 -7.64
CA LEU A 121 1.40 -2.96 -8.05
C LEU A 121 1.01 -2.33 -9.39
N VAL A 122 0.66 -3.15 -10.39
CA VAL A 122 0.24 -2.67 -11.72
C VAL A 122 -1.07 -1.86 -11.63
N ILE A 123 -2.05 -2.33 -10.84
CA ILE A 123 -3.32 -1.62 -10.62
C ILE A 123 -3.06 -0.27 -9.95
N GLY A 124 -2.25 -0.27 -8.90
CA GLY A 124 -1.89 0.95 -8.18
C GLY A 124 -1.17 1.98 -9.06
N LEU A 125 -0.23 1.53 -9.90
CA LEU A 125 0.45 2.39 -10.88
C LEU A 125 -0.54 2.99 -11.90
N LYS A 126 -1.49 2.19 -12.40
CA LYS A 126 -2.52 2.68 -13.34
C LYS A 126 -3.43 3.74 -12.69
N ALA A 127 -3.84 3.52 -11.44
CA ALA A 127 -4.65 4.48 -10.70
C ALA A 127 -3.88 5.78 -10.42
N LEU A 128 -2.62 5.66 -10.05
CA LEU A 128 -1.75 6.82 -9.81
C LEU A 128 -1.49 7.61 -11.10
N ASN A 129 -1.21 6.92 -12.22
CA ASN A 129 -1.02 7.59 -13.51
C ASN A 129 -2.30 8.31 -13.95
N PHE A 130 -3.47 7.70 -13.77
CA PHE A 130 -4.75 8.35 -14.05
C PHE A 130 -4.92 9.64 -13.25
N SER A 131 -4.63 9.62 -11.95
CA SER A 131 -4.74 10.82 -11.11
C SER A 131 -3.69 11.88 -11.46
N ALA A 132 -2.46 11.46 -11.82
CA ALA A 132 -1.39 12.35 -12.25
C ALA A 132 -1.69 13.01 -13.61
N ASP A 133 -2.28 12.26 -14.55
CA ASP A 133 -2.70 12.79 -15.86
C ASP A 133 -3.75 13.89 -15.70
N ILE A 134 -4.75 13.68 -14.83
CA ILE A 134 -5.77 14.72 -14.54
C ILE A 134 -5.11 15.95 -13.96
N ALA A 135 -4.25 15.80 -12.95
CA ALA A 135 -3.56 16.92 -12.32
C ALA A 135 -2.69 17.70 -13.33
N LEU A 136 -2.02 16.99 -14.24
CA LEU A 136 -1.19 17.58 -15.28
C LEU A 136 -2.02 18.31 -16.34
N GLU A 137 -3.12 17.68 -16.81
CA GLU A 137 -4.03 18.29 -17.80
C GLU A 137 -4.66 19.60 -17.28
N GLU A 138 -5.12 19.59 -16.04
CA GLU A 138 -5.69 20.78 -15.40
C GLU A 138 -4.64 21.89 -15.22
N SER A 139 -3.40 21.53 -14.85
CA SER A 139 -2.30 22.49 -14.75
C SER A 139 -1.95 23.12 -16.11
N GLN A 140 -1.95 22.31 -17.18
CA GLN A 140 -1.65 22.79 -18.53
C GLN A 140 -2.80 23.62 -19.12
N ARG A 141 -4.05 23.28 -18.84
CA ARG A 141 -5.20 24.12 -19.21
C ARG A 141 -5.18 25.47 -18.52
N ALA A 142 -4.76 25.51 -17.26
CA ALA A 142 -4.61 26.78 -16.54
C ALA A 142 -3.48 27.67 -17.11
N GLU A 143 -2.44 27.07 -17.72
CA GLU A 143 -1.34 27.83 -18.35
C GLU A 143 -1.59 28.20 -19.81
N LYS A 144 -2.17 27.28 -20.60
CA LYS A 144 -2.27 27.39 -22.07
C LYS A 144 -3.67 27.79 -22.56
N GLY A 145 -4.68 27.84 -21.66
CA GLY A 145 -6.07 28.13 -21.97
C GLY A 145 -6.96 26.91 -21.92
N ALA A 146 -8.28 27.13 -21.73
CA ALA A 146 -9.27 26.08 -21.52
C ALA A 146 -9.39 25.10 -22.71
N ASP A 147 -9.15 25.59 -23.94
CA ASP A 147 -9.30 24.80 -25.18
C ASP A 147 -8.05 23.94 -25.49
N TRP A 148 -7.00 23.99 -24.65
CA TRP A 148 -5.82 23.20 -24.89
C TRP A 148 -6.09 21.70 -24.77
N GLN A 149 -5.67 20.96 -25.79
CA GLN A 149 -5.72 19.50 -25.81
C GLN A 149 -4.32 18.91 -26.00
N ARG A 150 -4.03 17.87 -25.26
CA ARG A 150 -2.75 17.17 -25.32
C ARG A 150 -2.58 16.46 -26.64
N SER A 151 -1.53 16.77 -27.38
CA SER A 151 -1.21 16.14 -28.67
C SER A 151 -0.70 14.70 -28.49
N SER A 152 -0.82 13.88 -29.55
CA SER A 152 -0.31 12.50 -29.53
C SER A 152 1.21 12.45 -29.32
N GLY A 153 1.96 13.40 -29.85
CA GLY A 153 3.41 13.50 -29.65
C GLY A 153 3.79 13.85 -28.20
N GLU A 154 3.03 14.74 -27.55
CA GLU A 154 3.22 15.05 -26.13
C GLU A 154 2.93 13.82 -25.25
N ARG A 155 1.89 13.02 -25.55
CA ARG A 155 1.56 11.78 -24.81
C ARG A 155 2.70 10.75 -24.88
N ILE A 156 3.30 10.56 -26.06
CA ILE A 156 4.44 9.63 -26.23
C ILE A 156 5.64 10.13 -25.44
N LYS A 157 5.96 11.42 -25.53
CA LYS A 157 7.07 12.04 -24.80
C LYS A 157 6.91 11.90 -23.29
N ASP A 158 5.72 12.18 -22.77
CA ASP A 158 5.41 12.06 -21.36
C ASP A 158 5.45 10.60 -20.90
N GLY A 159 5.01 9.65 -21.73
CA GLY A 159 5.14 8.22 -21.47
C GLY A 159 6.61 7.77 -21.36
N LEU A 160 7.49 8.24 -22.24
CA LEU A 160 8.93 7.96 -22.18
C LEU A 160 9.59 8.56 -20.94
N ILE A 161 9.24 9.81 -20.60
CA ILE A 161 9.69 10.46 -19.38
C ILE A 161 9.24 9.66 -18.15
N LEU A 162 7.99 9.20 -18.11
CA LEU A 162 7.45 8.40 -17.02
C LEU A 162 8.23 7.08 -16.86
N VAL A 163 8.47 6.35 -17.96
CA VAL A 163 9.23 5.10 -17.93
C VAL A 163 10.66 5.34 -17.45
N GLY A 164 11.35 6.36 -17.98
CA GLY A 164 12.69 6.71 -17.56
C GLY A 164 12.76 7.10 -16.07
N THR A 165 11.80 7.89 -15.64
CA THR A 165 11.67 8.30 -14.25
C THR A 165 11.41 7.13 -13.31
N LEU A 166 10.52 6.21 -13.71
CA LEU A 166 10.21 5.01 -12.94
C LEU A 166 11.42 4.07 -12.84
N ALA A 167 12.17 3.90 -13.93
CA ALA A 167 13.40 3.11 -13.96
C ALA A 167 14.47 3.70 -13.04
N LEU A 168 14.66 5.02 -13.09
CA LEU A 168 15.60 5.73 -12.20
C LEU A 168 15.20 5.59 -10.73
N ALA A 169 13.90 5.73 -10.43
CA ALA A 169 13.38 5.58 -9.08
C ALA A 169 13.58 4.17 -8.53
N LEU A 170 13.28 3.16 -9.36
CA LEU A 170 13.48 1.77 -8.99
C LEU A 170 14.97 1.47 -8.76
N GLY A 171 15.84 1.96 -9.64
CA GLY A 171 17.29 1.85 -9.47
C GLY A 171 17.79 2.48 -8.18
N LEU A 172 17.33 3.69 -7.87
CA LEU A 172 17.66 4.38 -6.62
C LEU A 172 17.13 3.63 -5.39
N ALA A 173 15.89 3.14 -5.44
CA ALA A 173 15.31 2.38 -4.35
C ALA A 173 16.08 1.07 -4.08
N LEU A 174 16.43 0.33 -5.13
CA LEU A 174 17.26 -0.87 -5.01
C LEU A 174 18.65 -0.54 -4.46
N SER A 175 19.23 0.56 -4.88
CA SER A 175 20.53 1.02 -4.36
C SER A 175 20.46 1.36 -2.87
N VAL A 176 19.48 2.16 -2.44
CA VAL A 176 19.38 2.66 -1.06
C VAL A 176 18.83 1.61 -0.10
N PHE A 177 17.79 0.85 -0.49
CA PHE A 177 17.12 -0.08 0.44
C PHE A 177 17.57 -1.52 0.30
N PHE A 178 18.32 -1.87 -0.73
CA PHE A 178 18.78 -3.22 -0.94
C PHE A 178 20.31 -3.32 -0.96
N ALA A 179 21.02 -2.59 -1.81
CA ALA A 179 22.46 -2.67 -1.94
C ALA A 179 23.21 -1.99 -0.79
N LEU A 180 22.81 -0.77 -0.41
CA LEU A 180 23.49 0.02 0.64
C LEU A 180 23.53 -0.67 2.01
N PRO A 181 22.44 -1.31 2.53
CA PRO A 181 22.50 -2.07 3.79
C PRO A 181 23.50 -3.21 3.75
N LEU A 182 23.60 -3.94 2.64
CA LEU A 182 24.59 -5.01 2.48
C LEU A 182 26.01 -4.46 2.49
N PHE A 183 26.25 -3.40 1.73
CA PHE A 183 27.57 -2.72 1.67
C PHE A 183 27.99 -2.18 3.03
N LEU A 184 27.13 -1.45 3.72
CA LEU A 184 27.42 -0.89 5.04
C LEU A 184 27.73 -2.00 6.06
N THR A 185 26.99 -3.10 6.01
CA THR A 185 27.22 -4.24 6.92
C THR A 185 28.59 -4.87 6.69
N GLU A 186 29.01 -4.99 5.44
CA GLU A 186 30.35 -5.48 5.08
C GLU A 186 31.45 -4.55 5.59
N VAL A 187 31.32 -3.24 5.37
CA VAL A 187 32.28 -2.22 5.81
C VAL A 187 32.39 -2.16 7.34
N ILE A 188 31.28 -2.30 8.06
CA ILE A 188 31.27 -2.29 9.52
C ILE A 188 32.06 -3.50 10.08
N GLY A 189 32.08 -4.64 9.38
CA GLY A 189 32.91 -5.79 9.72
C GLY A 189 32.55 -6.52 11.02
N LEU A 190 31.47 -6.18 11.69
CA LEU A 190 31.03 -6.79 12.97
C LEU A 190 30.36 -8.16 12.81
N SER A 191 30.09 -8.59 11.60
CA SER A 191 29.38 -9.84 11.34
C SER A 191 30.28 -11.06 11.47
N LYS A 192 29.90 -12.02 12.35
CA LYS A 192 30.63 -13.27 12.55
C LYS A 192 30.06 -14.47 11.78
N GLY A 193 28.87 -14.33 11.15
CA GLY A 193 28.18 -15.38 10.40
C GLY A 193 26.95 -14.84 9.67
N ALA A 194 26.26 -15.70 8.91
CA ALA A 194 25.11 -15.33 8.08
C ALA A 194 23.99 -14.66 8.89
N LEU A 195 23.66 -15.17 10.08
CA LEU A 195 22.59 -14.59 10.91
C LEU A 195 22.95 -13.18 11.39
N SER A 196 24.16 -12.99 11.95
CA SER A 196 24.60 -11.66 12.44
C SER A 196 24.70 -10.64 11.32
N PHE A 197 25.19 -11.06 10.15
CA PHE A 197 25.21 -10.21 8.94
C PHE A 197 23.82 -9.74 8.56
N ASN A 198 22.86 -10.65 8.44
CA ASN A 198 21.50 -10.32 8.01
C ASN A 198 20.70 -9.55 9.08
N LEU A 199 20.97 -9.75 10.36
CA LEU A 199 20.42 -8.92 11.43
C LEU A 199 20.90 -7.47 11.34
N ILE A 200 22.21 -7.24 11.15
CA ILE A 200 22.77 -5.90 10.98
C ILE A 200 22.24 -5.25 9.70
N ALA A 201 22.32 -5.95 8.56
CA ALA A 201 21.80 -5.45 7.29
C ALA A 201 20.29 -5.16 7.33
N GLY A 202 19.52 -6.01 8.00
CA GLY A 202 18.08 -5.84 8.19
C GLY A 202 17.76 -4.65 9.10
N THR A 203 18.53 -4.44 10.17
CA THR A 203 18.38 -3.28 11.06
C THR A 203 18.69 -1.97 10.31
N ILE A 204 19.78 -1.92 9.55
CA ILE A 204 20.12 -0.77 8.71
C ILE A 204 19.01 -0.50 7.69
N ARG A 205 18.52 -1.54 7.00
CA ARG A 205 17.41 -1.45 6.04
C ARG A 205 16.14 -0.89 6.67
N ALA A 206 15.75 -1.43 7.81
CA ALA A 206 14.57 -0.97 8.55
C ALA A 206 14.71 0.49 8.98
N SER A 207 15.88 0.87 9.50
CA SER A 207 16.17 2.26 9.93
C SER A 207 16.12 3.23 8.75
N LEU A 208 16.75 2.90 7.62
CA LEU A 208 16.70 3.71 6.40
C LEU A 208 15.28 3.86 5.88
N PHE A 209 14.50 2.77 5.88
CA PHE A 209 13.11 2.79 5.45
C PHE A 209 12.23 3.66 6.35
N LEU A 210 12.34 3.53 7.68
CA LEU A 210 11.59 4.36 8.62
C LEU A 210 12.00 5.83 8.54
N ALA A 211 13.29 6.12 8.43
CA ALA A 211 13.79 7.48 8.25
C ALA A 211 13.27 8.12 6.95
N TYR A 212 13.27 7.35 5.86
CA TYR A 212 12.71 7.77 4.57
C TYR A 212 11.21 8.09 4.69
N LEU A 213 10.41 7.17 5.26
CA LEU A 213 8.97 7.37 5.44
C LEU A 213 8.68 8.60 6.30
N TRP A 214 9.41 8.74 7.41
CA TRP A 214 9.27 9.89 8.29
C TRP A 214 9.64 11.20 7.57
N GLY A 215 10.73 11.21 6.81
CA GLY A 215 11.16 12.38 6.04
C GLY A 215 10.13 12.83 5.01
N ILE A 216 9.68 11.89 4.15
CA ILE A 216 8.73 12.23 3.08
C ILE A 216 7.33 12.59 3.61
N SER A 217 6.91 12.01 4.76
CA SER A 217 5.61 12.34 5.36
C SER A 217 5.50 13.81 5.82
N ARG A 218 6.64 14.55 5.87
CA ARG A 218 6.67 15.97 6.21
C ARG A 218 6.42 16.88 4.99
N TRP A 219 6.53 16.38 3.77
CA TRP A 219 6.24 17.16 2.57
C TRP A 219 4.73 17.33 2.41
N LYS A 220 4.30 18.56 2.10
CA LYS A 220 2.88 18.90 2.02
C LYS A 220 2.10 18.04 1.02
N GLU A 221 2.69 17.77 -0.12
CA GLU A 221 2.08 16.97 -1.19
C GLU A 221 1.93 15.50 -0.77
N ILE A 222 2.94 14.94 -0.11
CA ILE A 222 2.87 13.57 0.42
C ILE A 222 1.89 13.51 1.58
N LYS A 223 1.92 14.48 2.49
CA LYS A 223 0.97 14.58 3.60
C LYS A 223 -0.47 14.54 3.08
N ARG A 224 -0.78 15.27 2.00
CA ARG A 224 -2.11 15.28 1.39
C ARG A 224 -2.53 13.90 0.88
N ILE A 225 -1.61 13.14 0.27
CA ILE A 225 -1.87 11.75 -0.12
C ILE A 225 -2.10 10.85 1.11
N LEU A 226 -1.35 11.08 2.19
CA LEU A 226 -1.54 10.34 3.45
C LEU A 226 -2.86 10.69 4.15
N GLU A 227 -3.42 11.89 3.94
CA GLU A 227 -4.78 12.29 4.34
C GLU A 227 -5.82 11.49 3.54
N TYR A 228 -5.68 11.37 2.22
CA TYR A 228 -6.54 10.50 1.40
C TYR A 228 -6.44 9.02 1.81
N HIS A 229 -5.26 8.56 2.26
CA HIS A 229 -5.11 7.22 2.83
C HIS A 229 -5.89 7.07 4.14
N GLY A 230 -5.91 8.12 4.98
CA GLY A 230 -6.77 8.18 6.15
C GLY A 230 -8.26 8.15 5.79
N ALA A 231 -8.66 8.86 4.73
CA ALA A 231 -10.04 8.86 4.23
C ALA A 231 -10.48 7.48 3.74
N GLU A 232 -9.61 6.77 3.02
CA GLU A 232 -9.83 5.38 2.63
C GLU A 232 -10.13 4.50 3.85
N HIS A 233 -9.26 4.53 4.87
CA HIS A 233 -9.43 3.72 6.08
C HIS A 233 -10.74 4.01 6.82
N LYS A 234 -11.07 5.30 7.02
CA LYS A 234 -12.31 5.70 7.68
C LYS A 234 -13.54 5.23 6.92
N SER A 235 -13.53 5.33 5.59
CA SER A 235 -14.64 4.89 4.73
C SER A 235 -14.84 3.37 4.80
N ILE A 236 -13.76 2.60 4.77
CA ILE A 236 -13.83 1.14 4.90
C ILE A 236 -14.33 0.74 6.29
N TYR A 237 -13.91 1.43 7.35
CA TYR A 237 -14.44 1.18 8.70
C TYR A 237 -15.94 1.43 8.81
N ALA A 238 -16.44 2.54 8.26
CA ALA A 238 -17.87 2.83 8.26
C ALA A 238 -18.66 1.73 7.53
N LEU A 239 -18.16 1.27 6.38
CA LEU A 239 -18.75 0.14 5.65
C LEU A 239 -18.77 -1.14 6.50
N GLU A 240 -17.66 -1.49 7.16
CA GLU A 240 -17.55 -2.69 8.01
C GLU A 240 -18.43 -2.62 9.25
N SER A 241 -18.66 -1.41 9.76
CA SER A 241 -19.58 -1.16 10.88
C SER A 241 -21.04 -1.21 10.46
N GLY A 242 -21.33 -1.30 9.15
CA GLY A 242 -22.70 -1.27 8.61
C GLY A 242 -23.38 0.09 8.78
N GLU A 243 -22.60 1.16 8.88
CA GLU A 243 -23.10 2.52 8.98
C GLU A 243 -23.36 3.09 7.58
N GLU A 244 -24.21 4.11 7.52
CA GLU A 244 -24.44 4.85 6.29
C GLU A 244 -23.16 5.59 5.88
N LEU A 245 -22.84 5.55 4.58
CA LEU A 245 -21.64 6.21 4.05
C LEU A 245 -21.92 7.71 3.84
N THR A 246 -21.98 8.45 4.94
CA THR A 246 -22.04 9.91 4.99
C THR A 246 -20.74 10.46 5.59
N VAL A 247 -20.41 11.71 5.30
CA VAL A 247 -19.19 12.35 5.83
C VAL A 247 -19.20 12.35 7.37
N GLU A 248 -20.35 12.62 7.98
CA GLU A 248 -20.52 12.68 9.43
C GLU A 248 -20.29 11.31 10.09
N ALA A 249 -20.74 10.22 9.49
CA ALA A 249 -20.54 8.87 10.00
C ALA A 249 -19.08 8.45 9.81
N VAL A 250 -18.52 8.62 8.61
CA VAL A 250 -17.16 8.23 8.25
C VAL A 250 -16.11 8.99 9.08
N ARG A 251 -16.32 10.28 9.36
CA ARG A 251 -15.41 11.12 10.17
C ARG A 251 -15.10 10.54 11.55
N LYS A 252 -16.05 9.85 12.18
CA LYS A 252 -15.92 9.30 13.54
C LYS A 252 -14.96 8.10 13.63
N HIS A 253 -14.64 7.48 12.51
CA HIS A 253 -13.79 6.30 12.50
C HIS A 253 -12.30 6.61 12.56
N SER A 254 -11.51 5.58 12.91
CA SER A 254 -10.06 5.68 13.01
C SER A 254 -9.40 5.68 11.63
N THR A 255 -8.30 6.43 11.50
CA THR A 255 -7.40 6.36 10.34
C THR A 255 -6.50 5.13 10.36
N HIS A 256 -6.43 4.36 11.47
CA HIS A 256 -5.59 3.17 11.60
C HIS A 256 -6.41 1.91 11.35
N HIS A 257 -6.14 1.21 10.25
CA HIS A 257 -6.90 0.03 9.83
C HIS A 257 -6.03 -1.24 9.82
N PRO A 258 -6.44 -2.35 10.49
CA PRO A 258 -5.60 -3.55 10.63
C PRO A 258 -5.42 -4.33 9.31
N ARG A 259 -6.16 -4.03 8.25
CA ARG A 259 -6.04 -4.63 6.92
C ARG A 259 -5.21 -3.81 5.95
N CYS A 260 -4.61 -2.73 6.41
CA CYS A 260 -3.81 -1.87 5.55
C CYS A 260 -2.54 -2.57 5.07
N GLY A 261 -2.18 -2.31 3.81
CA GLY A 261 -0.95 -2.81 3.20
C GLY A 261 0.34 -2.35 3.87
N THR A 262 0.31 -1.28 4.68
CA THR A 262 1.51 -0.85 5.43
C THR A 262 1.97 -1.89 6.45
N SER A 263 1.05 -2.68 7.02
CA SER A 263 1.40 -3.82 7.89
C SER A 263 2.17 -4.91 7.12
N PHE A 264 1.89 -5.08 5.81
CA PHE A 264 2.61 -6.00 4.95
C PHE A 264 4.09 -5.62 4.81
N LEU A 265 4.42 -4.33 4.71
CA LEU A 265 5.81 -3.88 4.55
C LEU A 265 6.70 -4.32 5.72
N LEU A 266 6.18 -4.23 6.93
CA LEU A 266 6.95 -4.65 8.09
C LEU A 266 7.11 -6.17 8.17
N ILE A 267 6.08 -6.93 7.80
CA ILE A 267 6.16 -8.39 7.68
C ILE A 267 7.25 -8.75 6.65
N VAL A 268 7.30 -8.06 5.52
CA VAL A 268 8.34 -8.24 4.49
C VAL A 268 9.73 -8.00 5.07
N VAL A 269 9.93 -6.92 5.83
CA VAL A 269 11.25 -6.60 6.42
C VAL A 269 11.69 -7.69 7.41
N ILE A 270 10.81 -8.11 8.30
CA ILE A 270 11.14 -9.16 9.31
C ILE A 270 11.42 -10.50 8.61
N LEU A 271 10.56 -10.87 7.65
CA LEU A 271 10.71 -12.12 6.92
C LEU A 271 11.98 -12.12 6.05
N ALA A 272 12.35 -10.97 5.47
CA ALA A 272 13.57 -10.83 4.70
C ALA A 272 14.82 -11.14 5.54
N ILE A 273 14.87 -10.68 6.78
CA ILE A 273 16.00 -10.99 7.69
C ILE A 273 16.16 -12.49 7.85
N VAL A 274 15.06 -13.19 8.13
CA VAL A 274 15.09 -14.66 8.35
C VAL A 274 15.40 -15.40 7.06
N LEU A 275 14.70 -15.07 5.97
CA LEU A 275 14.84 -15.75 4.68
C LEU A 275 16.26 -15.59 4.11
N PHE A 276 16.81 -14.37 4.19
CA PHE A 276 18.16 -14.10 3.69
C PHE A 276 19.24 -14.71 4.58
N ALA A 277 19.02 -14.76 5.90
CA ALA A 277 19.93 -15.46 6.79
C ALA A 277 20.00 -16.96 6.48
N VAL A 278 18.85 -17.60 6.26
CA VAL A 278 18.78 -19.01 5.84
C VAL A 278 19.45 -19.22 4.50
N ALA A 279 19.15 -18.37 3.52
CA ALA A 279 19.73 -18.47 2.18
C ALA A 279 21.26 -18.31 2.20
N ASP A 280 21.77 -17.30 2.89
CA ASP A 280 23.21 -17.10 3.02
C ASP A 280 23.91 -18.28 3.71
N THR A 281 23.27 -18.86 4.74
CA THR A 281 23.79 -20.06 5.41
C THR A 281 23.87 -21.25 4.47
N VAL A 282 22.82 -21.48 3.67
CA VAL A 282 22.80 -22.56 2.67
C VAL A 282 23.88 -22.35 1.61
N VAL A 283 24.03 -21.13 1.12
CA VAL A 283 25.09 -20.80 0.14
C VAL A 283 26.46 -21.01 0.76
N GLU A 284 26.71 -20.53 1.99
CA GLU A 284 27.99 -20.71 2.71
C GLU A 284 28.33 -22.20 2.87
N MET A 285 27.34 -23.05 3.19
CA MET A 285 27.54 -24.51 3.27
C MET A 285 27.91 -25.15 1.92
N GLN A 286 27.39 -24.63 0.81
CA GLN A 286 27.65 -25.18 -0.53
C GLN A 286 29.01 -24.76 -1.09
N ILE A 287 29.43 -23.51 -0.86
CA ILE A 287 30.66 -22.95 -1.44
C ILE A 287 31.86 -23.06 -0.49
N GLY A 288 31.65 -23.42 0.79
CA GLY A 288 32.70 -23.59 1.80
C GLY A 288 33.34 -22.30 2.33
N HIS A 289 32.81 -21.13 1.94
CA HIS A 289 33.27 -19.83 2.42
C HIS A 289 32.09 -18.84 2.49
N ARG A 290 32.30 -17.70 3.16
CA ARG A 290 31.24 -16.66 3.25
C ARG A 290 30.90 -16.12 1.87
N PRO A 291 29.58 -15.97 1.56
CA PRO A 291 29.16 -15.37 0.30
C PRO A 291 29.70 -13.94 0.15
N THR A 292 30.21 -13.63 -1.02
CA THR A 292 30.60 -12.26 -1.40
C THR A 292 29.39 -11.36 -1.51
N LEU A 293 29.57 -10.01 -1.51
CA LEU A 293 28.49 -9.05 -1.72
C LEU A 293 27.70 -9.31 -3.00
N ALA A 294 28.38 -9.64 -4.10
CA ALA A 294 27.73 -9.95 -5.36
C ALA A 294 26.86 -11.21 -5.27
N GLN A 295 27.35 -12.28 -4.64
CA GLN A 295 26.59 -13.50 -4.42
C GLN A 295 25.36 -13.25 -3.53
N ARG A 296 25.51 -12.48 -2.44
CA ARG A 296 24.39 -12.09 -1.58
C ARG A 296 23.36 -11.26 -2.35
N PHE A 297 23.83 -10.30 -3.16
CA PHE A 297 22.94 -9.49 -3.99
C PHE A 297 22.09 -10.35 -4.92
N ILE A 298 22.73 -11.26 -5.67
CA ILE A 298 22.05 -12.15 -6.62
C ILE A 298 21.06 -13.08 -5.88
N THR A 299 21.50 -13.73 -4.78
CA THR A 299 20.67 -14.66 -4.02
C THR A 299 19.48 -13.95 -3.41
N HIS A 300 19.68 -12.81 -2.73
CA HIS A 300 18.60 -12.07 -2.10
C HIS A 300 17.62 -11.51 -3.14
N PHE A 301 18.13 -10.99 -4.27
CA PHE A 301 17.29 -10.48 -5.36
C PHE A 301 16.41 -11.59 -5.97
N SER A 302 16.98 -12.77 -6.19
CA SER A 302 16.25 -13.94 -6.71
C SER A 302 15.13 -14.41 -5.76
N LEU A 303 15.27 -14.16 -4.45
CA LEU A 303 14.30 -14.54 -3.43
C LEU A 303 13.17 -13.51 -3.25
N LEU A 304 13.21 -12.33 -3.87
CA LEU A 304 12.16 -11.32 -3.72
C LEU A 304 10.76 -11.81 -4.07
N PRO A 305 10.53 -12.57 -5.16
CA PRO A 305 9.18 -13.11 -5.45
C PRO A 305 8.69 -14.08 -4.38
N LEU A 306 9.58 -14.92 -3.85
CA LEU A 306 9.27 -15.84 -2.76
C LEU A 306 8.93 -15.08 -1.47
N LEU A 307 9.73 -14.08 -1.14
CA LEU A 307 9.52 -13.19 0.00
C LEU A 307 8.15 -12.51 -0.06
N GLY A 308 7.80 -11.94 -1.21
CA GLY A 308 6.48 -11.33 -1.44
C GLY A 308 5.34 -12.32 -1.30
N GLY A 309 5.49 -13.51 -1.85
CA GLY A 309 4.50 -14.58 -1.78
C GLY A 309 4.25 -15.07 -0.35
N ILE A 310 5.30 -15.35 0.42
CA ILE A 310 5.17 -15.79 1.82
C ILE A 310 4.58 -14.67 2.68
N SER A 311 5.04 -13.43 2.50
CA SER A 311 4.53 -12.26 3.23
C SER A 311 3.03 -12.06 2.99
N TYR A 312 2.57 -12.26 1.75
CA TYR A 312 1.15 -12.23 1.39
C TYR A 312 0.34 -13.30 2.14
N GLU A 313 0.81 -14.54 2.15
CA GLU A 313 0.11 -15.62 2.86
C GLU A 313 0.07 -15.38 4.37
N LEU A 314 1.14 -14.86 4.96
CA LEU A 314 1.16 -14.48 6.38
C LEU A 314 0.15 -13.36 6.68
N LEU A 315 0.10 -12.32 5.84
CA LEU A 315 -0.89 -11.25 5.98
C LEU A 315 -2.32 -11.79 5.86
N LYS A 316 -2.58 -12.69 4.89
CA LYS A 316 -3.88 -13.34 4.71
C LYS A 316 -4.28 -14.18 5.92
N LEU A 317 -3.34 -14.92 6.50
CA LEU A 317 -3.55 -15.71 7.72
C LEU A 317 -3.83 -14.80 8.92
N SER A 318 -3.10 -13.69 9.05
CA SER A 318 -3.30 -12.73 10.14
C SER A 318 -4.70 -12.09 10.08
N GLY A 319 -5.18 -11.78 8.88
CA GLY A 319 -6.54 -11.26 8.68
C GLY A 319 -7.64 -12.24 9.10
N LYS A 320 -7.41 -13.56 8.99
CA LYS A 320 -8.38 -14.60 9.39
C LYS A 320 -8.41 -14.88 10.90
N LYS A 321 -7.29 -14.69 11.62
CA LYS A 321 -7.12 -15.06 13.04
C LYS A 321 -6.92 -13.84 13.94
N ARG A 322 -7.66 -12.75 13.73
CA ARG A 322 -7.49 -11.47 14.46
C ARG A 322 -7.62 -11.57 15.97
N ASP A 323 -8.45 -12.50 16.47
CA ASP A 323 -8.68 -12.65 17.91
C ASP A 323 -7.51 -13.34 18.62
N ASN A 324 -6.59 -13.92 17.86
CA ASN A 324 -5.41 -14.56 18.41
C ASN A 324 -4.40 -13.48 18.90
N ARG A 325 -3.98 -13.58 20.18
CA ARG A 325 -3.02 -12.65 20.80
C ARG A 325 -1.68 -12.57 20.04
N TYR A 326 -1.22 -13.67 19.47
CA TYR A 326 0.02 -13.72 18.70
C TYR A 326 -0.09 -12.98 17.38
N VAL A 327 -1.26 -13.08 16.72
CA VAL A 327 -1.53 -12.34 15.48
C VAL A 327 -1.61 -10.85 15.75
N ARG A 328 -2.23 -10.42 16.85
CA ARG A 328 -2.23 -9.01 17.26
C ARG A 328 -0.82 -8.46 17.49
N TRP A 329 0.04 -9.26 18.11
CA TRP A 329 1.45 -8.92 18.29
C TRP A 329 2.19 -8.75 16.95
N LEU A 330 1.95 -9.63 16.01
CA LEU A 330 2.56 -9.59 14.67
C LEU A 330 2.10 -8.36 13.85
N VAL A 331 0.85 -7.92 14.02
CA VAL A 331 0.28 -6.78 13.29
C VAL A 331 0.55 -5.43 13.98
N ALA A 332 0.79 -5.44 15.29
CA ALA A 332 0.96 -4.22 16.10
C ALA A 332 2.03 -3.24 15.55
N PRO A 333 3.22 -3.70 15.12
CA PRO A 333 4.19 -2.80 14.51
C PRO A 333 3.71 -2.16 13.21
N GLY A 334 2.92 -2.89 12.40
CA GLY A 334 2.29 -2.34 11.21
C GLY A 334 1.26 -1.24 11.52
N LEU A 335 0.44 -1.42 12.57
CA LEU A 335 -0.46 -0.38 13.05
C LEU A 335 0.29 0.84 13.58
N TRP A 336 1.44 0.63 14.24
CA TRP A 336 2.29 1.73 14.66
C TRP A 336 2.84 2.52 13.46
N LEU A 337 3.24 1.84 12.39
CA LEU A 337 3.72 2.47 11.17
C LEU A 337 2.66 3.38 10.51
N GLN A 338 1.38 3.06 10.66
CA GLN A 338 0.28 3.88 10.15
C GLN A 338 0.22 5.28 10.79
N ARG A 339 0.79 5.49 11.98
CA ARG A 339 0.94 6.84 12.56
C ARG A 339 1.77 7.78 11.69
N ILE A 340 2.63 7.23 10.83
CA ILE A 340 3.44 7.98 9.86
C ILE A 340 2.75 8.00 8.50
N THR A 341 2.13 6.88 8.10
CA THR A 341 1.64 6.65 6.74
C THR A 341 0.15 6.92 6.55
N THR A 342 -0.56 7.37 7.59
CA THR A 342 -1.93 7.90 7.50
C THR A 342 -2.02 9.23 8.24
N GLN A 343 -2.85 10.14 7.73
CA GLN A 343 -3.13 11.44 8.35
C GLN A 343 -4.63 11.65 8.44
N GLU A 344 -5.06 12.61 9.28
CA GLU A 344 -6.46 12.95 9.43
C GLU A 344 -6.95 13.71 8.19
N PRO A 345 -7.98 13.17 7.48
CA PRO A 345 -8.53 13.81 6.29
C PRO A 345 -9.49 14.93 6.59
N ASP A 346 -9.62 15.87 5.65
CA ASP A 346 -10.71 16.84 5.63
C ASP A 346 -12.02 16.25 5.06
N ASP A 347 -13.12 16.99 5.15
CA ASP A 347 -14.43 16.53 4.69
C ASP A 347 -14.49 16.32 3.18
N ALA A 348 -13.79 17.17 2.43
CA ALA A 348 -13.72 17.04 0.99
C ALA A 348 -13.00 15.75 0.55
N GLN A 349 -11.97 15.35 1.29
CA GLN A 349 -11.25 14.09 1.07
C GLN A 349 -12.10 12.88 1.46
N LEU A 350 -12.88 12.98 2.57
CA LEU A 350 -13.84 11.94 2.96
C LEU A 350 -14.92 11.74 1.88
N GLU A 351 -15.42 12.82 1.29
CA GLU A 351 -16.41 12.77 0.21
C GLU A 351 -15.87 11.97 -0.99
N VAL A 352 -14.65 12.25 -1.44
CA VAL A 352 -14.01 11.50 -2.55
C VAL A 352 -13.90 10.01 -2.25
N ALA A 353 -13.49 9.67 -1.02
CA ALA A 353 -13.36 8.27 -0.60
C ALA A 353 -14.72 7.57 -0.53
N ILE A 354 -15.79 8.27 -0.09
CA ILE A 354 -17.16 7.78 -0.06
C ILE A 354 -17.67 7.53 -1.48
N VAL A 355 -17.45 8.48 -2.41
CA VAL A 355 -17.84 8.33 -3.82
C VAL A 355 -17.13 7.12 -4.44
N ALA A 356 -15.80 6.99 -4.26
CA ALA A 356 -15.05 5.84 -4.75
C ALA A 356 -15.60 4.51 -4.20
N LEU A 357 -15.92 4.48 -2.89
CA LEU A 357 -16.42 3.29 -2.23
C LEU A 357 -17.83 2.91 -2.68
N LYS A 358 -18.76 3.88 -2.76
CA LYS A 358 -20.13 3.64 -3.25
C LYS A 358 -20.12 3.11 -4.68
N SER A 359 -19.35 3.72 -5.58
CA SER A 359 -19.23 3.27 -6.97
C SER A 359 -18.58 1.88 -7.07
N ALA A 360 -17.57 1.56 -6.22
CA ALA A 360 -16.96 0.23 -6.19
C ALA A 360 -17.94 -0.86 -5.72
N LEU A 361 -18.92 -0.49 -4.88
CA LEU A 361 -20.00 -1.38 -4.43
C LEU A 361 -21.19 -1.44 -5.39
N GLY A 362 -21.20 -0.62 -6.46
CA GLY A 362 -22.34 -0.51 -7.37
C GLY A 362 -23.57 0.18 -6.74
N LYS A 363 -23.31 1.03 -5.74
CA LYS A 363 -24.32 1.86 -5.07
C LYS A 363 -24.10 3.29 -5.56
N GLU A 364 -24.73 3.65 -6.65
CA GLU A 364 -24.74 5.02 -7.18
C GLU A 364 -25.85 5.84 -6.54
#